data_9f4e314f3d2cbb726163c23706289bf0
#
_entry.id   9f4e314f3d2cbb726163c23706289bf0
#
_cell.length_a   1.000
_cell.length_b   1.000
_cell.length_c   1.000
_cell.angle_alpha   90.00
_cell.angle_beta   90.00
_cell.angle_gamma   90.00
#
_symmetry.space_group_name_H-M   'P 1'
#
loop_
_entity.id
_entity.type
_entity.pdbx_description
1 polymer ?
#
loop_
_entity_poly.entity_id
_entity_poly.type
_entity_poly.pdbx_seq_one_letter_code
_entity_poly.pdbx_strand_id
1 'polypeptide(L)'
;LIQTKVFVSTSQCDDDGTNCESYDSPSIPSTGSGTTVKISGQKYVLTAAHVCSPSNFDVTFGMMRSLGILEETISGIGFYGNKTDFEIAAMDVDSDLCILKPLTRWVSPHANIAKSSPKQGSKVYAVAAPFGIFEPGLVLGFDGYVSGIDADGDILTTIPTRPGSSGSAILDRRGNVCGITHSAISQFESLGIGTPIEKVHSLIEAMHLIKDRKSTD
;
A
#
# COMPACT_ATOMS: atom_id res chain seq x y z
N LEU A 1 -7.03 -7.44 -0.14
CA LEU A 1 -7.53 -6.20 -0.75
C LEU A 1 -7.43 -5.06 0.26
N ILE A 2 -6.85 -3.96 -0.12
CA ILE A 2 -6.84 -2.69 0.62
C ILE A 2 -7.72 -1.70 -0.15
N GLN A 3 -8.52 -0.96 0.58
CA GLN A 3 -9.35 0.10 0.03
C GLN A 3 -9.14 1.37 0.84
N THR A 4 -8.82 2.45 0.16
CA THR A 4 -8.77 3.79 0.75
C THR A 4 -9.94 4.59 0.20
N LYS A 5 -10.65 5.27 1.08
CA LYS A 5 -11.72 6.19 0.72
C LYS A 5 -11.27 7.59 1.05
N VAL A 6 -11.42 8.47 0.07
CA VAL A 6 -11.15 9.90 0.21
C VAL A 6 -12.48 10.60 0.34
N PHE A 7 -12.65 11.39 1.38
CA PHE A 7 -13.83 12.22 1.62
C PHE A 7 -13.40 13.68 1.54
N VAL A 8 -14.21 14.50 0.91
CA VAL A 8 -14.06 15.95 0.96
C VAL A 8 -15.20 16.50 1.81
N SER A 9 -14.83 17.07 2.96
CA SER A 9 -15.78 17.70 3.88
C SER A 9 -15.69 19.21 3.70
N THR A 10 -16.83 19.84 3.39
CA THR A 10 -16.93 21.31 3.31
C THR A 10 -17.94 21.76 4.35
N SER A 11 -17.63 22.81 5.10
CA SER A 11 -18.56 23.47 5.99
C SER A 11 -19.02 24.79 5.37
N GLN A 12 -20.32 25.01 5.32
CA GLN A 12 -20.89 26.30 4.94
C GLN A 12 -21.55 26.89 6.19
N CYS A 13 -21.10 28.06 6.60
CA CYS A 13 -21.66 28.78 7.74
C CYS A 13 -22.55 29.92 7.26
N ASP A 14 -23.54 30.29 8.09
CA ASP A 14 -24.31 31.51 7.91
C ASP A 14 -23.40 32.75 7.92
N ASP A 15 -23.88 33.89 7.39
CA ASP A 15 -23.12 35.13 7.27
C ASP A 15 -22.54 35.65 8.60
N ASP A 16 -23.10 35.24 9.73
CA ASP A 16 -22.63 35.54 11.08
C ASP A 16 -21.71 34.49 11.70
N GLY A 17 -21.45 33.37 10.98
CA GLY A 17 -20.58 32.28 11.41
C GLY A 17 -21.11 31.42 12.54
N THR A 18 -22.41 31.51 12.88
CA THR A 18 -22.98 30.83 14.05
C THR A 18 -23.56 29.46 13.77
N ASN A 19 -24.09 29.21 12.56
CA ASN A 19 -24.60 27.90 12.14
C ASN A 19 -23.76 27.38 10.97
N CYS A 20 -22.97 26.36 11.22
CA CYS A 20 -22.18 25.70 10.17
C CYS A 20 -22.78 24.34 9.86
N GLU A 21 -23.21 24.13 8.61
CA GLU A 21 -23.58 22.81 8.11
C GLU A 21 -22.38 22.18 7.40
N SER A 22 -22.06 20.94 7.75
CA SER A 22 -21.03 20.17 7.06
C SER A 22 -21.64 19.32 5.96
N TYR A 23 -21.10 19.43 4.77
CA TYR A 23 -21.48 18.61 3.62
C TYR A 23 -20.32 17.69 3.28
N ASP A 24 -20.54 16.39 3.38
CA ASP A 24 -19.56 15.39 2.95
C ASP A 24 -19.81 15.01 1.49
N SER A 25 -18.78 15.07 0.68
CA SER A 25 -18.84 14.56 -0.69
C SER A 25 -18.99 13.04 -0.70
N PRO A 26 -19.58 12.46 -1.77
CA PRO A 26 -19.46 11.02 -1.98
C PRO A 26 -17.98 10.58 -1.93
N SER A 27 -17.70 9.50 -1.21
CA SER A 27 -16.32 8.99 -1.10
C SER A 27 -15.79 8.53 -2.46
N ILE A 28 -14.56 8.89 -2.79
CA ILE A 28 -13.85 8.39 -3.97
C ILE A 28 -13.06 7.17 -3.51
N PRO A 29 -13.42 5.95 -3.94
CA PRO A 29 -12.71 4.74 -3.55
C PRO A 29 -11.44 4.56 -4.40
N SER A 30 -10.32 4.29 -3.76
CA SER A 30 -9.12 3.74 -4.36
C SER A 30 -8.91 2.32 -3.85
N THR A 31 -8.49 1.40 -4.69
CA THR A 31 -8.26 0.00 -4.32
C THR A 31 -6.86 -0.45 -4.69
N GLY A 32 -6.27 -1.27 -3.84
CA GLY A 32 -4.98 -1.87 -4.08
C GLY A 32 -4.84 -3.21 -3.38
N SER A 33 -3.71 -3.80 -3.55
CA SER A 33 -3.28 -5.04 -2.90
C SER A 33 -2.44 -4.72 -1.68
N GLY A 34 -2.34 -5.68 -0.75
CA GLY A 34 -1.44 -5.59 0.38
C GLY A 34 -1.02 -6.96 0.85
N THR A 35 0.17 -7.06 1.39
CA THR A 35 0.75 -8.32 1.88
C THR A 35 1.00 -8.26 3.38
N THR A 36 0.40 -9.19 4.11
CA THR A 36 0.64 -9.30 5.55
C THR A 36 2.04 -9.83 5.82
N VAL A 37 2.76 -9.16 6.70
CA VAL A 37 4.08 -9.55 7.20
C VAL A 37 4.12 -9.49 8.72
N LYS A 38 5.16 -10.09 9.33
CA LYS A 38 5.45 -9.91 10.74
C LYS A 38 6.69 -9.03 10.93
N ILE A 39 6.55 -7.97 11.72
CA ILE A 39 7.64 -7.08 12.13
C ILE A 39 7.65 -7.09 13.67
N SER A 40 8.77 -7.49 14.27
CA SER A 40 8.91 -7.61 15.73
C SER A 40 7.76 -8.37 16.41
N GLY A 41 7.29 -9.45 15.78
CA GLY A 41 6.22 -10.32 16.30
C GLY A 41 4.79 -9.84 16.02
N GLN A 42 4.60 -8.58 15.62
CA GLN A 42 3.30 -8.00 15.28
C GLN A 42 3.00 -8.11 13.78
N LYS A 43 1.73 -8.24 13.42
CA LYS A 43 1.29 -8.24 12.02
C LYS A 43 1.08 -6.82 11.52
N TYR A 44 1.62 -6.57 10.34
CA TYR A 44 1.44 -5.36 9.55
C TYR A 44 1.06 -5.74 8.12
N VAL A 45 0.63 -4.77 7.33
CA VAL A 45 0.40 -4.94 5.89
C VAL A 45 1.34 -4.00 5.15
N LEU A 46 2.15 -4.56 4.26
CA LEU A 46 2.94 -3.80 3.30
C LEU A 46 2.07 -3.52 2.07
N THR A 47 2.11 -2.30 1.57
CA THR A 47 1.42 -1.87 0.36
C THR A 47 2.15 -0.68 -0.27
N ALA A 48 1.66 -0.15 -1.39
CA ALA A 48 2.18 1.07 -2.00
C ALA A 48 1.65 2.33 -1.27
N ALA A 49 2.43 3.40 -1.25
CA ALA A 49 2.05 4.63 -0.55
C ALA A 49 0.83 5.30 -1.21
N HIS A 50 0.74 5.30 -2.55
CA HIS A 50 -0.42 5.85 -3.25
C HIS A 50 -1.73 5.06 -2.97
N VAL A 51 -1.64 3.81 -2.49
CA VAL A 51 -2.80 3.04 -2.02
C VAL A 51 -3.22 3.48 -0.61
N CYS A 52 -2.24 3.83 0.25
CA CYS A 52 -2.51 4.31 1.60
C CYS A 52 -3.07 5.73 1.63
N SER A 53 -2.50 6.60 0.84
CA SER A 53 -2.82 8.02 0.82
C SER A 53 -2.77 8.54 -0.63
N PRO A 54 -3.84 8.33 -1.40
CA PRO A 54 -3.94 8.84 -2.78
C PRO A 54 -3.71 10.35 -2.87
N SER A 55 -4.05 11.10 -1.83
CA SER A 55 -3.89 12.56 -1.79
C SER A 55 -2.43 13.03 -1.87
N ASN A 56 -1.47 12.19 -1.53
CA ASN A 56 -0.04 12.52 -1.68
C ASN A 56 0.43 12.43 -3.14
N PHE A 57 -0.34 11.81 -4.02
CA PHE A 57 -0.01 11.55 -5.43
C PHE A 57 -0.90 12.31 -6.41
N ASP A 58 -1.89 13.05 -5.91
CA ASP A 58 -2.79 13.89 -6.70
C ASP A 58 -2.74 15.33 -6.19
N VAL A 59 -2.41 16.28 -7.09
CA VAL A 59 -2.24 17.70 -6.75
C VAL A 59 -3.52 18.30 -6.20
N THR A 60 -4.68 17.94 -6.77
CA THR A 60 -5.98 18.46 -6.35
C THR A 60 -6.32 18.00 -4.93
N PHE A 61 -6.14 16.72 -4.64
CA PHE A 61 -6.34 16.18 -3.30
C PHE A 61 -5.31 16.73 -2.30
N GLY A 62 -4.06 16.91 -2.73
CA GLY A 62 -3.02 17.54 -1.91
C GLY A 62 -3.38 18.95 -1.48
N MET A 63 -3.96 19.76 -2.37
CA MET A 63 -4.47 21.11 -2.03
C MET A 63 -5.65 21.02 -1.05
N MET A 64 -6.62 20.14 -1.28
CA MET A 64 -7.77 19.95 -0.38
C MET A 64 -7.32 19.50 1.01
N ARG A 65 -6.33 18.63 1.10
CA ARG A 65 -5.73 18.18 2.36
C ARG A 65 -5.05 19.35 3.10
N SER A 66 -4.31 20.21 2.40
CA SER A 66 -3.65 21.38 3.00
C SER A 66 -4.65 22.40 3.56
N LEU A 67 -5.87 22.43 3.01
CA LEU A 67 -6.97 23.25 3.48
C LEU A 67 -7.77 22.59 4.64
N GLY A 68 -7.41 21.36 5.03
CA GLY A 68 -8.11 20.64 6.10
C GLY A 68 -9.51 20.13 5.73
N ILE A 69 -9.85 20.10 4.43
CA ILE A 69 -11.17 19.69 3.91
C ILE A 69 -11.16 18.26 3.36
N LEU A 70 -10.04 17.52 3.48
CA LEU A 70 -9.91 16.16 2.97
C LEU A 70 -9.57 15.20 4.11
N GLU A 71 -10.34 14.14 4.21
CA GLU A 71 -10.14 13.03 5.13
C GLU A 71 -9.95 11.72 4.36
N GLU A 72 -9.04 10.87 4.81
CA GLU A 72 -8.77 9.56 4.22
C GLU A 72 -8.96 8.48 5.27
N THR A 73 -9.72 7.43 4.89
CA THR A 73 -9.89 6.23 5.71
C THR A 73 -9.36 5.01 4.96
N ILE A 74 -8.62 4.15 5.65
CA ILE A 74 -8.01 2.96 5.07
C ILE A 74 -8.65 1.74 5.69
N SER A 75 -9.23 0.87 4.86
CA SER A 75 -9.82 -0.40 5.30
C SER A 75 -9.27 -1.57 4.48
N GLY A 76 -9.42 -2.78 4.97
CA GLY A 76 -9.00 -3.96 4.22
C GLY A 76 -9.79 -5.20 4.56
N ILE A 77 -9.78 -6.12 3.59
CA ILE A 77 -10.37 -7.46 3.70
C ILE A 77 -9.27 -8.49 3.54
N GLY A 78 -9.09 -9.32 4.55
CA GLY A 78 -8.10 -10.40 4.56
C GLY A 78 -8.59 -11.66 3.87
N PHE A 79 -7.67 -12.61 3.65
CA PHE A 79 -7.94 -13.89 2.99
C PHE A 79 -9.13 -14.64 3.58
N TYR A 80 -9.31 -14.61 4.89
CA TYR A 80 -10.43 -15.30 5.58
C TYR A 80 -11.69 -14.43 5.70
N GLY A 81 -11.79 -13.32 4.99
CA GLY A 81 -12.96 -12.43 4.99
C GLY A 81 -13.05 -11.48 6.18
N ASN A 82 -12.09 -11.50 7.11
CA ASN A 82 -12.03 -10.54 8.20
C ASN A 82 -11.73 -9.13 7.65
N LYS A 83 -12.47 -8.15 8.14
CA LYS A 83 -12.32 -6.74 7.80
C LYS A 83 -11.73 -5.98 8.98
N THR A 84 -10.94 -4.97 8.71
CA THR A 84 -10.44 -4.01 9.69
C THR A 84 -10.09 -2.70 9.03
N ASP A 85 -10.09 -1.64 9.82
CA ASP A 85 -9.48 -0.38 9.44
C ASP A 85 -8.01 -0.40 9.83
N PHE A 86 -7.23 0.46 9.20
CA PHE A 86 -5.79 0.55 9.38
C PHE A 86 -5.37 1.98 9.70
N GLU A 87 -4.30 2.10 10.45
CA GLU A 87 -3.51 3.33 10.58
C GLU A 87 -2.19 3.18 9.81
N ILE A 88 -1.68 4.28 9.31
CA ILE A 88 -0.34 4.33 8.68
C ILE A 88 0.69 4.27 9.80
N ALA A 89 1.45 3.17 9.88
CA ALA A 89 2.54 3.00 10.84
C ALA A 89 3.84 3.66 10.35
N ALA A 90 4.09 3.62 9.05
CA ALA A 90 5.17 4.33 8.37
C ALA A 90 4.85 4.46 6.88
N MET A 91 5.32 5.51 6.24
CA MET A 91 5.15 5.75 4.82
C MET A 91 6.36 6.48 4.26
N ASP A 92 6.78 6.09 3.07
CA ASP A 92 7.79 6.74 2.24
C ASP A 92 7.17 7.01 0.87
N VAL A 93 6.90 8.27 0.59
CA VAL A 93 6.27 8.72 -0.66
C VAL A 93 7.22 8.59 -1.84
N ASP A 94 8.49 8.87 -1.63
CA ASP A 94 9.52 8.84 -2.69
C ASP A 94 9.77 7.41 -3.21
N SER A 95 9.69 6.43 -2.32
CA SER A 95 9.82 5.00 -2.65
C SER A 95 8.48 4.31 -2.92
N ASP A 96 7.38 5.05 -2.85
CA ASP A 96 6.00 4.55 -2.95
C ASP A 96 5.73 3.34 -2.03
N LEU A 97 6.13 3.43 -0.76
CA LEU A 97 5.98 2.37 0.24
C LEU A 97 5.11 2.81 1.42
N CYS A 98 4.29 1.90 1.91
CA CYS A 98 3.47 2.11 3.09
C CYS A 98 3.39 0.85 3.95
N ILE A 99 3.49 1.04 5.27
CA ILE A 99 3.29 0.04 6.30
C ILE A 99 2.03 0.39 7.06
N LEU A 100 1.03 -0.48 6.98
CA LEU A 100 -0.25 -0.34 7.66
C LEU A 100 -0.30 -1.20 8.91
N LYS A 101 -0.79 -0.62 10.01
CA LYS A 101 -1.07 -1.33 11.25
C LYS A 101 -2.57 -1.53 11.38
N PRO A 102 -3.06 -2.77 11.56
CA PRO A 102 -4.47 -3.04 11.76
C PRO A 102 -4.95 -2.49 13.11
N LEU A 103 -6.12 -1.84 13.13
CA LEU A 103 -6.73 -1.29 14.34
C LEU A 103 -7.43 -2.36 15.18
N THR A 104 -7.82 -3.48 14.56
CA THR A 104 -8.41 -4.61 15.26
C THR A 104 -7.66 -5.91 14.97
N ARG A 105 -8.10 -7.03 15.54
CA ARG A 105 -7.47 -8.34 15.33
C ARG A 105 -7.45 -8.71 13.85
N TRP A 106 -6.24 -8.73 13.26
CA TRP A 106 -6.02 -9.12 11.87
C TRP A 106 -5.65 -10.59 11.75
N VAL A 107 -6.56 -11.39 11.17
CA VAL A 107 -6.35 -12.83 10.92
C VAL A 107 -6.07 -13.03 9.43
N SER A 108 -4.81 -13.19 9.08
CA SER A 108 -4.36 -13.42 7.70
C SER A 108 -3.09 -14.26 7.71
N PRO A 109 -2.85 -15.11 6.70
CA PRO A 109 -1.52 -15.66 6.46
C PRO A 109 -0.51 -14.50 6.35
N HIS A 110 0.75 -14.77 6.61
CA HIS A 110 1.82 -13.78 6.49
C HIS A 110 2.99 -14.35 5.71
N ALA A 111 3.64 -13.51 4.94
CA ALA A 111 4.91 -13.80 4.29
C ALA A 111 6.09 -13.34 5.17
N ASN A 112 7.23 -13.97 5.00
CA ASN A 112 8.49 -13.46 5.55
C ASN A 112 9.06 -12.39 4.63
N ILE A 113 9.91 -11.53 5.17
CA ILE A 113 10.62 -10.50 4.42
C ILE A 113 11.99 -11.08 4.01
N ALA A 114 12.32 -11.02 2.72
CA ALA A 114 13.62 -11.45 2.20
C ALA A 114 14.73 -10.52 2.70
N LYS A 115 15.95 -11.03 2.76
CA LYS A 115 17.14 -10.24 3.19
C LYS A 115 17.65 -9.29 2.11
N SER A 116 17.39 -9.60 0.84
CA SER A 116 17.86 -8.84 -0.31
C SER A 116 16.93 -9.01 -1.50
N SER A 117 16.97 -8.07 -2.42
CA SER A 117 16.26 -8.11 -3.69
C SER A 117 16.71 -9.27 -4.58
N PRO A 118 15.82 -9.77 -5.46
CA PRO A 118 16.14 -10.84 -6.39
C PRO A 118 17.03 -10.33 -7.51
N LYS A 119 17.91 -11.20 -8.03
CA LYS A 119 18.77 -10.87 -9.17
C LYS A 119 17.98 -10.92 -10.48
N GLN A 120 18.45 -10.20 -11.50
CA GLN A 120 17.95 -10.32 -12.87
C GLN A 120 17.90 -11.79 -13.31
N GLY A 121 16.84 -12.19 -14.01
CA GLY A 121 16.58 -13.57 -14.42
C GLY A 121 15.98 -14.46 -13.32
N SER A 122 15.84 -13.98 -12.08
CA SER A 122 15.18 -14.73 -11.01
C SER A 122 13.70 -14.90 -11.30
N LYS A 123 13.17 -16.11 -11.09
CA LYS A 123 11.71 -16.35 -11.11
C LYS A 123 11.08 -15.76 -9.85
N VAL A 124 10.00 -15.01 -10.05
CA VAL A 124 9.24 -14.32 -9.01
C VAL A 124 7.75 -14.57 -9.15
N TYR A 125 6.99 -14.32 -8.07
CA TYR A 125 5.56 -14.55 -7.98
C TYR A 125 4.89 -13.32 -7.36
N ALA A 126 3.59 -13.16 -7.61
CA ALA A 126 2.77 -12.19 -6.89
C ALA A 126 1.39 -12.76 -6.58
N VAL A 127 0.79 -12.25 -5.53
CA VAL A 127 -0.62 -12.44 -5.20
C VAL A 127 -1.24 -11.07 -5.14
N ALA A 128 -2.19 -10.79 -6.04
CA ALA A 128 -2.75 -9.46 -6.22
C ALA A 128 -4.26 -9.50 -6.44
N ALA A 129 -4.90 -8.35 -6.31
CA ALA A 129 -6.32 -8.12 -6.59
C ALA A 129 -6.50 -7.12 -7.75
N PRO A 130 -6.06 -7.45 -8.98
CA PRO A 130 -6.23 -6.56 -10.12
C PRO A 130 -7.70 -6.22 -10.32
N PHE A 131 -7.98 -4.95 -10.62
CA PHE A 131 -9.35 -4.41 -10.76
C PHE A 131 -10.25 -4.65 -9.54
N GLY A 132 -9.65 -4.86 -8.36
CA GLY A 132 -10.39 -5.19 -7.14
C GLY A 132 -10.98 -6.61 -7.13
N ILE A 133 -10.58 -7.50 -8.04
CA ILE A 133 -11.06 -8.89 -8.07
C ILE A 133 -10.50 -9.61 -6.85
N PHE A 134 -11.33 -9.72 -5.84
CA PHE A 134 -11.02 -10.38 -4.59
C PHE A 134 -12.30 -10.91 -3.92
N GLU A 135 -12.24 -12.15 -3.49
CA GLU A 135 -13.24 -12.75 -2.60
C GLU A 135 -12.52 -13.51 -1.48
N PRO A 136 -13.10 -13.62 -0.28
CA PRO A 136 -12.54 -14.44 0.79
C PRO A 136 -12.27 -15.87 0.33
N GLY A 137 -11.03 -16.34 0.49
CA GLY A 137 -10.58 -17.64 0.01
C GLY A 137 -10.12 -17.68 -1.45
N LEU A 138 -10.40 -16.65 -2.25
CA LEU A 138 -9.92 -16.50 -3.62
C LEU A 138 -8.79 -15.46 -3.66
N VAL A 139 -7.64 -15.88 -4.17
CA VAL A 139 -6.53 -14.97 -4.51
C VAL A 139 -6.03 -15.30 -5.90
N LEU A 140 -5.76 -14.26 -6.68
CA LEU A 140 -5.17 -14.42 -8.01
C LEU A 140 -3.65 -14.47 -7.86
N GLY A 141 -3.06 -15.57 -8.28
CA GLY A 141 -1.61 -15.80 -8.32
C GLY A 141 -1.05 -15.53 -9.70
N PHE A 142 0.07 -14.85 -9.75
CA PHE A 142 0.81 -14.53 -10.97
C PHE A 142 2.26 -14.95 -10.81
N ASP A 143 2.93 -15.25 -11.91
CA ASP A 143 4.35 -15.51 -11.94
C ASP A 143 5.04 -14.78 -13.09
N GLY A 144 6.34 -14.60 -12.96
CA GLY A 144 7.19 -13.93 -13.95
C GLY A 144 8.66 -14.02 -13.57
N TYR A 145 9.43 -13.15 -14.17
CA TYR A 145 10.86 -13.05 -13.95
C TYR A 145 11.26 -11.61 -13.69
N VAL A 146 12.35 -11.42 -12.98
CA VAL A 146 13.03 -10.12 -12.89
C VAL A 146 13.69 -9.85 -14.24
N SER A 147 13.18 -8.84 -14.96
CA SER A 147 13.71 -8.42 -16.26
C SER A 147 14.94 -7.54 -16.13
N GLY A 148 15.03 -6.76 -15.07
CA GLY A 148 16.13 -5.84 -14.80
C GLY A 148 15.92 -5.07 -13.51
N ILE A 149 16.91 -4.23 -13.22
CA ILE A 149 16.87 -3.20 -12.18
C ILE A 149 17.13 -1.89 -12.90
N ASP A 150 16.33 -0.89 -12.69
CA ASP A 150 16.50 0.42 -13.31
C ASP A 150 17.54 1.29 -12.58
N ALA A 151 17.71 2.54 -13.03
CA ALA A 151 18.69 3.47 -12.47
C ALA A 151 18.33 3.91 -11.03
N ASP A 152 17.06 3.87 -10.65
CA ASP A 152 16.57 4.22 -9.32
C ASP A 152 16.60 3.02 -8.36
N GLY A 153 17.00 1.85 -8.88
CA GLY A 153 17.08 0.59 -8.14
C GLY A 153 15.78 -0.18 -8.09
N ASP A 154 14.74 0.25 -8.80
CA ASP A 154 13.46 -0.43 -8.83
C ASP A 154 13.51 -1.71 -9.67
N ILE A 155 12.73 -2.71 -9.24
CA ILE A 155 12.70 -4.05 -9.84
C ILE A 155 11.71 -4.08 -10.99
N LEU A 156 12.18 -4.30 -12.22
CA LEU A 156 11.32 -4.57 -13.37
C LEU A 156 11.01 -6.06 -13.46
N THR A 157 9.73 -6.41 -13.57
CA THR A 157 9.29 -7.80 -13.63
C THR A 157 8.37 -8.05 -14.80
N THR A 158 8.32 -9.29 -15.29
CA THR A 158 7.32 -9.75 -16.27
C THR A 158 6.01 -10.21 -15.61
N ILE A 159 5.81 -9.92 -14.33
CA ILE A 159 4.53 -10.19 -13.65
C ILE A 159 3.46 -9.28 -14.24
N PRO A 160 2.32 -9.81 -14.72
CA PRO A 160 1.21 -8.99 -15.19
C PRO A 160 0.72 -8.02 -14.12
N THR A 161 0.87 -6.73 -14.37
CA THR A 161 0.48 -5.67 -13.42
C THR A 161 -0.65 -4.83 -14.02
N ARG A 162 -1.73 -4.64 -13.26
CA ARG A 162 -2.94 -3.89 -13.64
C ARG A 162 -3.40 -3.02 -12.47
N PRO A 163 -4.25 -2.01 -12.69
CA PRO A 163 -4.87 -1.25 -11.60
C PRO A 163 -5.42 -2.19 -10.52
N GLY A 164 -5.13 -1.92 -9.26
CA GLY A 164 -5.43 -2.80 -8.13
C GLY A 164 -4.32 -3.80 -7.78
N SER A 165 -3.32 -4.04 -8.66
CA SER A 165 -2.12 -4.81 -8.32
C SER A 165 -1.14 -4.02 -7.44
N SER A 166 -1.20 -2.69 -7.44
CA SER A 166 -0.38 -1.81 -6.61
C SER A 166 -0.42 -2.25 -5.14
N GLY A 167 0.74 -2.35 -4.51
CA GLY A 167 0.92 -2.83 -3.14
C GLY A 167 1.02 -4.34 -2.99
N SER A 168 0.91 -5.13 -4.08
CA SER A 168 1.18 -6.57 -4.03
C SER A 168 2.68 -6.83 -3.83
N ALA A 169 3.00 -7.86 -3.05
CA ALA A 169 4.39 -8.28 -2.90
C ALA A 169 4.90 -9.00 -4.14
N ILE A 170 6.14 -8.67 -4.52
CA ILE A 170 6.97 -9.52 -5.35
C ILE A 170 7.56 -10.58 -4.42
N LEU A 171 7.29 -11.85 -4.69
CA LEU A 171 7.68 -12.98 -3.86
C LEU A 171 8.79 -13.79 -4.52
N ASP A 172 9.77 -14.23 -3.75
CA ASP A 172 10.77 -15.19 -4.20
C ASP A 172 10.18 -16.62 -4.29
N ARG A 173 10.97 -17.60 -4.73
CA ARG A 173 10.55 -19.01 -4.84
C ARG A 173 10.20 -19.67 -3.49
N ARG A 174 10.54 -19.05 -2.37
CA ARG A 174 10.24 -19.51 -1.01
C ARG A 174 9.02 -18.81 -0.43
N GLY A 175 8.41 -17.88 -1.18
CA GLY A 175 7.30 -17.06 -0.73
C GLY A 175 7.70 -15.89 0.17
N ASN A 176 8.98 -15.50 0.21
CA ASN A 176 9.39 -14.32 0.95
C ASN A 176 9.17 -13.06 0.09
N VAL A 177 8.76 -11.98 0.74
CA VAL A 177 8.62 -10.67 0.10
C VAL A 177 10.01 -10.13 -0.26
N CYS A 178 10.25 -9.91 -1.54
CA CYS A 178 11.51 -9.38 -2.06
C CYS A 178 11.35 -8.05 -2.82
N GLY A 179 10.15 -7.48 -2.83
CA GLY A 179 9.81 -6.16 -3.35
C GLY A 179 8.31 -5.91 -3.25
N ILE A 180 7.89 -4.69 -3.52
CA ILE A 180 6.47 -4.28 -3.54
C ILE A 180 6.14 -3.64 -4.88
N THR A 181 5.15 -4.19 -5.60
CA THR A 181 4.70 -3.65 -6.89
C THR A 181 3.99 -2.30 -6.67
N HIS A 182 4.37 -1.29 -7.44
CA HIS A 182 3.72 0.03 -7.35
C HIS A 182 3.19 0.55 -8.70
N SER A 183 3.80 0.17 -9.83
CA SER A 183 3.39 0.66 -11.14
C SER A 183 3.66 -0.35 -12.25
N ALA A 184 3.32 0.03 -13.48
CA ALA A 184 3.61 -0.73 -14.69
C ALA A 184 3.96 0.21 -15.84
N ILE A 185 4.75 -0.27 -16.77
CA ILE A 185 5.06 0.46 -18.00
C ILE A 185 3.90 0.26 -18.96
N SER A 186 3.15 1.33 -19.25
CA SER A 186 1.91 1.26 -20.06
C SER A 186 2.13 0.81 -21.49
N GLN A 187 3.32 1.03 -22.05
CA GLN A 187 3.69 0.59 -23.41
C GLN A 187 4.01 -0.91 -23.51
N PHE A 188 4.21 -1.58 -22.37
CA PHE A 188 4.47 -3.01 -22.28
C PHE A 188 3.40 -3.70 -21.45
N GLU A 189 2.64 -4.59 -22.03
CA GLU A 189 1.50 -5.27 -21.36
C GLU A 189 1.91 -6.11 -20.13
N SER A 190 3.20 -6.39 -19.96
CA SER A 190 3.73 -7.31 -18.94
C SER A 190 5.01 -6.82 -18.25
N LEU A 191 5.22 -5.51 -18.12
CA LEU A 191 6.31 -4.99 -17.29
C LEU A 191 5.74 -4.26 -16.07
N GLY A 192 5.80 -4.94 -14.93
CA GLY A 192 5.56 -4.34 -13.62
C GLY A 192 6.83 -3.74 -13.05
N ILE A 193 6.68 -2.67 -12.29
CA ILE A 193 7.74 -2.00 -11.55
C ILE A 193 7.45 -2.14 -10.06
N GLY A 194 8.47 -2.43 -9.28
CA GLY A 194 8.34 -2.58 -7.84
C GLY A 194 9.54 -2.08 -7.08
N THR A 195 9.26 -1.53 -5.92
CA THR A 195 10.25 -1.04 -4.96
C THR A 195 11.03 -2.21 -4.37
N PRO A 196 12.37 -2.15 -4.31
CA PRO A 196 13.21 -3.22 -3.80
C PRO A 196 13.08 -3.39 -2.28
N ILE A 197 13.40 -4.60 -1.79
CA ILE A 197 13.23 -4.97 -0.39
C ILE A 197 14.14 -4.15 0.54
N GLU A 198 15.25 -3.64 0.06
CA GLU A 198 16.18 -2.79 0.81
C GLU A 198 15.50 -1.50 1.28
N LYS A 199 14.67 -0.87 0.43
CA LYS A 199 13.87 0.30 0.81
C LYS A 199 12.80 -0.06 1.85
N VAL A 200 12.23 -1.28 1.78
CA VAL A 200 11.31 -1.79 2.82
C VAL A 200 12.01 -1.96 4.17
N HIS A 201 13.23 -2.49 4.19
CA HIS A 201 14.04 -2.60 5.41
C HIS A 201 14.32 -1.22 6.02
N SER A 202 14.72 -0.25 5.19
CA SER A 202 14.96 1.14 5.65
C SER A 202 13.71 1.77 6.26
N LEU A 203 12.54 1.55 5.67
CA LEU A 203 11.26 2.06 6.20
C LEU A 203 10.89 1.40 7.54
N ILE A 204 11.16 0.10 7.70
CA ILE A 204 10.95 -0.62 8.96
C ILE A 204 11.87 -0.07 10.06
N GLU A 205 13.13 0.21 9.76
CA GLU A 205 14.08 0.81 10.69
C GLU A 205 13.62 2.20 11.13
N ALA A 206 13.20 3.05 10.18
CA ALA A 206 12.64 4.37 10.47
C ALA A 206 11.39 4.28 11.38
N MET A 207 10.50 3.31 11.13
CA MET A 207 9.31 3.07 11.96
C MET A 207 9.70 2.73 13.42
N HIS A 208 10.74 1.94 13.64
CA HIS A 208 11.21 1.60 14.99
C HIS A 208 11.77 2.82 15.71
N LEU A 209 12.59 3.64 15.05
CA LEU A 209 13.15 4.85 15.63
C LEU A 209 12.09 5.85 16.11
N ILE A 210 10.98 5.97 15.36
CA ILE A 210 9.85 6.84 15.74
C ILE A 210 9.14 6.31 16.98
N LYS A 211 8.98 4.98 17.10
CA LYS A 211 8.33 4.36 18.27
C LYS A 211 9.16 4.53 19.54
N ASP A 212 10.47 4.34 19.44
CA ASP A 212 11.37 4.46 20.59
C ASP A 212 11.38 5.88 21.15
N ARG A 213 11.33 6.91 20.29
CA ARG A 213 11.22 8.32 20.73
C ARG A 213 9.91 8.62 21.46
N LYS A 214 8.78 8.08 20.98
CA LYS A 214 7.47 8.28 21.65
C LYS A 214 7.31 7.52 22.97
N SER A 215 8.18 6.56 23.28
CA SER A 215 8.15 5.82 24.54
C SER A 215 9.04 6.44 25.62
N THR A 216 9.83 7.47 25.28
CA THR A 216 10.74 8.18 26.19
C THR A 216 10.22 9.56 26.63
N ASP A 217 9.12 10.01 26.06
CA ASP A 217 8.34 11.20 26.46
C ASP A 217 7.10 10.77 27.26
#